data_30812e4580502870c2a2767d644da027
#
_entry.id   30812e4580502870c2a2767d644da027
#
_cell.length_a   1.000
_cell.length_b   1.000
_cell.length_c   1.000
_cell.angle_alpha   90.00
_cell.angle_beta   90.00
_cell.angle_gamma   90.00
#
_symmetry.space_group_name_H-M   'P 1'
#
loop_
_entity.id
_entity.type
_entity.pdbx_description
1 polymer ?
#
loop_
_entity_poly.entity_id
_entity_poly.type
_entity_poly.pdbx_seq_one_letter_code
_entity_poly.pdbx_strand_id
1 'polypeptide(L)'
;METTSTERTAGRRRDPQTDAAAIEAVLDLVSAGATLSGLSLVTIAEHVGVSRNTLYRRWKTKEELYLDVLNAVNRPLPEFGSPTPREDLAAYLAILIERTLDRRAGSVLRALQAEAQAFPELHRRYFDEIIAPRRETVYRILRRGIAAGEIRPGIDIEFVGELLVAPILARMASGAIEKLDPETTGHRIVEHVYRGIQA
;
A
#
# COMPACT_ATOMS: atom_id res chain seq x y z
N MET A 1 32.68 -22.31 -48.30
CA MET A 1 32.10 -21.09 -47.80
C MET A 1 31.03 -21.48 -46.81
N GLU A 2 31.43 -21.60 -45.54
CA GLU A 2 30.52 -21.93 -44.43
C GLU A 2 29.96 -20.64 -43.84
N THR A 3 28.65 -20.46 -43.93
CA THR A 3 27.95 -19.38 -43.27
C THR A 3 27.54 -19.82 -41.88
N THR A 4 28.30 -19.43 -40.88
CA THR A 4 28.01 -19.61 -39.46
C THR A 4 26.82 -18.72 -39.09
N SER A 5 25.66 -19.30 -38.92
CA SER A 5 24.46 -18.66 -38.41
C SER A 5 24.63 -18.43 -36.89
N THR A 6 24.84 -17.18 -36.48
CA THR A 6 24.87 -16.78 -35.08
C THR A 6 23.42 -16.67 -34.58
N GLU A 7 22.92 -17.74 -33.96
CA GLU A 7 21.67 -17.69 -33.21
C GLU A 7 21.82 -16.70 -32.05
N ARG A 8 21.21 -15.53 -32.19
CA ARG A 8 21.00 -14.59 -31.09
C ARG A 8 20.01 -15.23 -30.12
N THR A 9 20.53 -15.65 -28.95
CA THR A 9 19.76 -16.09 -27.82
C THR A 9 18.81 -14.98 -27.39
N ALA A 10 17.56 -15.06 -27.81
CA ALA A 10 16.50 -14.17 -27.37
C ALA A 10 16.40 -14.27 -25.84
N GLY A 11 16.62 -13.17 -25.14
CA GLY A 11 16.51 -13.11 -23.70
C GLY A 11 15.15 -13.67 -23.27
N ARG A 12 15.17 -14.73 -22.47
CA ARG A 12 14.00 -15.45 -21.98
C ARG A 12 13.08 -14.42 -21.31
N ARG A 13 11.91 -14.19 -21.91
CA ARG A 13 10.84 -13.30 -21.41
C ARG A 13 10.66 -13.51 -19.92
N ARG A 14 10.50 -12.40 -19.15
CA ARG A 14 10.10 -12.47 -17.74
C ARG A 14 8.88 -13.39 -17.66
N ASP A 15 8.94 -14.37 -16.77
CA ASP A 15 7.82 -15.28 -16.49
C ASP A 15 6.94 -14.64 -15.40
N PRO A 16 5.75 -14.11 -15.73
CA PRO A 16 4.89 -13.45 -14.76
C PRO A 16 4.43 -14.39 -13.64
N GLN A 17 4.40 -15.71 -13.90
CA GLN A 17 3.99 -16.69 -12.90
C GLN A 17 5.00 -16.78 -11.75
N THR A 18 6.29 -16.71 -12.05
CA THR A 18 7.33 -16.72 -11.00
C THR A 18 7.28 -15.43 -10.15
N ASP A 19 7.01 -14.28 -10.78
CA ASP A 19 6.91 -13.01 -10.05
C ASP A 19 5.70 -13.04 -9.10
N ALA A 20 4.53 -13.46 -9.59
CA ALA A 20 3.34 -13.63 -8.77
C ALA A 20 3.57 -14.65 -7.62
N ALA A 21 4.20 -15.79 -7.90
CA ALA A 21 4.48 -16.81 -6.89
C ALA A 21 5.42 -16.29 -5.78
N ALA A 22 6.43 -15.48 -6.12
CA ALA A 22 7.32 -14.88 -5.13
C ALA A 22 6.60 -13.84 -4.25
N ILE A 23 5.75 -13.01 -4.84
CA ILE A 23 4.91 -12.05 -4.12
C ILE A 23 3.97 -12.80 -3.15
N GLU A 24 3.27 -13.83 -3.63
CA GLU A 24 2.38 -14.65 -2.82
C GLU A 24 3.13 -15.32 -1.67
N ALA A 25 4.34 -15.86 -1.91
CA ALA A 25 5.17 -16.48 -0.88
C ALA A 25 5.53 -15.49 0.23
N VAL A 26 5.90 -14.25 -0.09
CA VAL A 26 6.17 -13.21 0.94
C VAL A 26 4.90 -12.91 1.73
N LEU A 27 3.75 -12.74 1.06
CA LEU A 27 2.48 -12.49 1.73
C LEU A 27 2.11 -13.62 2.70
N ASP A 28 2.30 -14.87 2.32
CA ASP A 28 2.01 -16.04 3.16
C ASP A 28 2.96 -16.14 4.35
N LEU A 29 4.27 -16.00 4.11
CA LEU A 29 5.29 -16.06 5.15
C LEU A 29 5.12 -14.95 6.20
N VAL A 30 4.88 -13.71 5.77
CA VAL A 30 4.66 -12.59 6.69
C VAL A 30 3.33 -12.74 7.44
N SER A 31 2.28 -13.25 6.79
CA SER A 31 0.99 -13.55 7.46
C SER A 31 1.11 -14.68 8.48
N ALA A 32 2.07 -15.59 8.29
CA ALA A 32 2.41 -16.64 9.25
C ALA A 32 3.34 -16.16 10.38
N GLY A 33 3.74 -14.88 10.39
CA GLY A 33 4.54 -14.26 11.45
C GLY A 33 6.02 -14.08 11.13
N ALA A 34 6.46 -14.32 9.90
CA ALA A 34 7.82 -13.99 9.51
C ALA A 34 8.04 -12.46 9.49
N THR A 35 9.21 -12.02 9.93
CA THR A 35 9.63 -10.62 9.84
C THR A 35 10.26 -10.35 8.47
N LEU A 36 10.20 -9.10 7.98
CA LEU A 36 10.89 -8.70 6.74
C LEU A 36 12.41 -8.89 6.85
N SER A 37 12.99 -8.60 8.02
CA SER A 37 14.41 -8.82 8.29
C SER A 37 14.79 -10.30 8.25
N GLY A 38 13.93 -11.18 8.74
CA GLY A 38 14.16 -12.63 8.79
C GLY A 38 14.04 -13.34 7.45
N LEU A 39 13.38 -12.76 6.47
CA LEU A 39 13.26 -13.34 5.13
C LEU A 39 14.48 -13.02 4.27
N SER A 40 14.85 -13.97 3.41
CA SER A 40 15.88 -13.80 2.38
C SER A 40 15.34 -14.24 1.01
N LEU A 41 15.93 -13.73 -0.07
CA LEU A 41 15.59 -14.20 -1.42
C LEU A 41 15.82 -15.72 -1.59
N VAL A 42 16.75 -16.29 -0.81
CA VAL A 42 17.01 -17.73 -0.79
C VAL A 42 15.84 -18.48 -0.18
N THR A 43 15.40 -18.08 1.01
CA THR A 43 14.24 -18.69 1.69
C THR A 43 12.97 -18.59 0.84
N ILE A 44 12.77 -17.45 0.19
CA ILE A 44 11.61 -17.23 -0.71
C ILE A 44 11.72 -18.14 -1.94
N ALA A 45 12.92 -18.27 -2.55
CA ALA A 45 13.14 -19.17 -3.70
C ALA A 45 12.85 -20.63 -3.34
N GLU A 46 13.28 -21.08 -2.18
CA GLU A 46 13.00 -22.42 -1.65
C GLU A 46 11.50 -22.64 -1.44
N HIS A 47 10.81 -21.66 -0.89
CA HIS A 47 9.35 -21.72 -0.66
C HIS A 47 8.57 -21.79 -1.98
N VAL A 48 9.00 -21.05 -3.01
CA VAL A 48 8.38 -21.06 -4.36
C VAL A 48 8.76 -22.28 -5.18
N GLY A 49 9.85 -23.00 -4.81
CA GLY A 49 10.36 -24.13 -5.58
C GLY A 49 11.15 -23.73 -6.83
N VAL A 50 11.78 -22.54 -6.82
CA VAL A 50 12.61 -22.06 -7.93
C VAL A 50 14.08 -21.92 -7.53
N SER A 51 14.98 -21.85 -8.52
CA SER A 51 16.39 -21.63 -8.23
C SER A 51 16.64 -20.21 -7.67
N ARG A 52 17.65 -20.08 -6.79
CA ARG A 52 18.12 -18.77 -6.29
C ARG A 52 18.40 -17.80 -7.44
N ASN A 53 19.10 -18.26 -8.48
CA ASN A 53 19.42 -17.45 -9.65
C ASN A 53 18.17 -16.93 -10.36
N THR A 54 17.06 -17.64 -10.28
CA THR A 54 15.79 -17.22 -10.87
C THR A 54 15.27 -15.97 -10.16
N LEU A 55 15.33 -15.90 -8.83
CA LEU A 55 14.91 -14.70 -8.07
C LEU A 55 15.93 -13.57 -8.19
N TYR A 56 17.25 -13.85 -8.06
CA TYR A 56 18.28 -12.81 -8.16
C TYR A 56 18.35 -12.09 -9.53
N ARG A 57 17.84 -12.72 -10.57
CA ARG A 57 17.70 -12.05 -11.88
C ARG A 57 16.53 -11.06 -11.91
N ARG A 58 15.53 -11.23 -11.04
CA ARG A 58 14.35 -10.38 -10.96
C ARG A 58 14.53 -9.26 -9.96
N TRP A 59 14.96 -9.63 -8.78
CA TRP A 59 15.18 -8.72 -7.66
C TRP A 59 16.62 -8.85 -7.19
N LYS A 60 17.38 -7.78 -7.26
CA LYS A 60 18.77 -7.76 -6.79
C LYS A 60 18.83 -7.74 -5.28
N THR A 61 17.82 -7.16 -4.64
CA THR A 61 17.67 -7.08 -3.20
C THR A 61 16.27 -7.55 -2.78
N LYS A 62 16.11 -7.89 -1.52
CA LYS A 62 14.79 -8.25 -0.98
C LYS A 62 13.86 -7.03 -0.89
N GLU A 63 14.42 -5.84 -0.76
CA GLU A 63 13.66 -4.59 -0.74
C GLU A 63 12.96 -4.33 -2.08
N GLU A 64 13.59 -4.66 -3.20
CA GLU A 64 12.96 -4.60 -4.51
C GLU A 64 11.72 -5.52 -4.59
N LEU A 65 11.85 -6.75 -4.09
CA LEU A 65 10.71 -7.68 -4.01
C LEU A 65 9.62 -7.15 -3.05
N TYR A 66 10.01 -6.62 -1.89
CA TYR A 66 9.03 -6.08 -0.93
C TYR A 66 8.26 -4.89 -1.49
N LEU A 67 8.89 -4.07 -2.31
CA LEU A 67 8.18 -3.00 -2.99
C LEU A 67 7.15 -3.54 -3.96
N ASP A 68 7.48 -4.59 -4.73
CA ASP A 68 6.52 -5.25 -5.62
C ASP A 68 5.38 -5.90 -4.83
N VAL A 69 5.65 -6.49 -3.66
CA VAL A 69 4.62 -7.00 -2.73
C VAL A 69 3.70 -5.85 -2.27
N LEU A 70 4.27 -4.72 -1.85
CA LEU A 70 3.51 -3.55 -1.43
C LEU A 70 2.66 -2.98 -2.57
N ASN A 71 3.18 -2.97 -3.79
CA ASN A 71 2.42 -2.59 -4.98
C ASN A 71 1.27 -3.57 -5.28
N ALA A 72 1.50 -4.87 -5.14
CA ALA A 72 0.48 -5.90 -5.37
C ALA A 72 -0.70 -5.80 -4.40
N VAL A 73 -0.43 -5.48 -3.12
CA VAL A 73 -1.50 -5.25 -2.13
C VAL A 73 -2.11 -3.85 -2.22
N ASN A 74 -1.48 -2.95 -2.97
CA ASN A 74 -1.94 -1.59 -3.19
C ASN A 74 -2.95 -1.54 -4.35
N ARG A 75 -4.14 -2.08 -4.15
CA ARG A 75 -5.21 -2.01 -5.15
C ARG A 75 -5.49 -0.56 -5.55
N PRO A 76 -5.78 -0.27 -6.84
CA PRO A 76 -6.19 1.05 -7.27
C PRO A 76 -7.35 1.58 -6.44
N LEU A 77 -7.39 2.89 -6.23
CA LEU A 77 -8.55 3.55 -5.64
C LEU A 77 -9.62 3.74 -6.72
N PRO A 78 -10.92 3.66 -6.37
CA PRO A 78 -11.98 4.07 -7.28
C PRO A 78 -11.90 5.57 -7.56
N GLU A 79 -12.61 6.01 -8.57
CA GLU A 79 -12.84 7.44 -8.77
C GLU A 79 -13.81 7.95 -7.69
N PHE A 80 -13.48 9.12 -7.13
CA PHE A 80 -14.28 9.80 -6.13
C PHE A 80 -14.94 11.01 -6.78
N GLY A 81 -16.24 10.98 -6.94
CA GLY A 81 -17.03 12.00 -7.65
C GLY A 81 -18.48 12.04 -7.19
N SER A 82 -18.76 11.66 -5.93
CA SER A 82 -20.10 11.78 -5.35
C SER A 82 -20.53 13.25 -5.27
N PRO A 83 -21.83 13.52 -5.14
CA PRO A 83 -22.34 14.90 -4.99
C PRO A 83 -21.68 15.65 -3.83
N THR A 84 -21.32 14.96 -2.76
CA THR A 84 -20.70 15.57 -1.59
C THR A 84 -19.28 15.07 -1.35
N PRO A 85 -18.30 15.96 -1.17
CA PRO A 85 -16.93 15.60 -0.76
C PRO A 85 -16.88 14.79 0.53
N ARG A 86 -17.84 14.99 1.42
CA ARG A 86 -17.97 14.28 2.69
C ARG A 86 -18.19 12.78 2.49
N GLU A 87 -19.03 12.38 1.56
CA GLU A 87 -19.27 10.97 1.21
C GLU A 87 -18.02 10.33 0.60
N ASP A 88 -17.33 11.04 -0.27
CA ASP A 88 -16.10 10.55 -0.89
C ASP A 88 -14.98 10.34 0.14
N LEU A 89 -14.84 11.23 1.12
CA LEU A 89 -13.88 11.04 2.22
C LEU A 89 -14.25 9.84 3.08
N ALA A 90 -15.53 9.63 3.39
CA ALA A 90 -15.98 8.46 4.16
C ALA A 90 -15.71 7.16 3.40
N ALA A 91 -16.02 7.11 2.12
CA ALA A 91 -15.73 5.97 1.25
C ALA A 91 -14.21 5.70 1.14
N TYR A 92 -13.40 6.75 1.01
CA TYR A 92 -11.94 6.62 1.02
C TYR A 92 -11.43 5.97 2.32
N LEU A 93 -11.92 6.43 3.48
CA LEU A 93 -11.51 5.90 4.78
C LEU A 93 -12.00 4.46 4.98
N ALA A 94 -13.20 4.11 4.51
CA ALA A 94 -13.71 2.75 4.53
C ALA A 94 -12.79 1.80 3.74
N ILE A 95 -12.41 2.17 2.52
CA ILE A 95 -11.44 1.40 1.70
C ILE A 95 -10.08 1.25 2.42
N LEU A 96 -9.60 2.28 3.08
CA LEU A 96 -8.35 2.21 3.84
C LEU A 96 -8.45 1.23 5.01
N ILE A 97 -9.57 1.23 5.74
CA ILE A 97 -9.83 0.29 6.84
C ILE A 97 -9.93 -1.14 6.30
N GLU A 98 -10.71 -1.38 5.25
CA GLU A 98 -10.82 -2.70 4.60
C GLU A 98 -9.46 -3.28 4.21
N ARG A 99 -8.60 -2.47 3.63
CA ARG A 99 -7.24 -2.88 3.25
C ARG A 99 -6.36 -3.25 4.45
N THR A 100 -6.54 -2.54 5.56
CA THR A 100 -5.81 -2.84 6.80
C THR A 100 -6.37 -4.08 7.51
N LEU A 101 -7.66 -4.36 7.33
CA LEU A 101 -8.33 -5.58 7.82
C LEU A 101 -8.02 -6.81 6.97
N ASP A 102 -7.66 -6.63 5.70
CA ASP A 102 -7.19 -7.74 4.87
C ASP A 102 -5.99 -8.40 5.56
N ARG A 103 -6.14 -9.68 5.90
CA ARG A 103 -5.17 -10.39 6.73
C ARG A 103 -3.77 -10.37 6.13
N ARG A 104 -3.64 -10.56 4.82
CA ARG A 104 -2.34 -10.64 4.13
C ARG A 104 -1.75 -9.26 3.91
N ALA A 105 -2.51 -8.35 3.31
CA ALA A 105 -2.09 -6.97 3.10
C ALA A 105 -1.77 -6.26 4.42
N GLY A 106 -2.66 -6.38 5.41
CA GLY A 106 -2.47 -5.78 6.73
C GLY A 106 -1.23 -6.30 7.46
N SER A 107 -0.90 -7.59 7.33
CA SER A 107 0.32 -8.14 7.94
C SER A 107 1.59 -7.54 7.35
N VAL A 108 1.67 -7.40 6.02
CA VAL A 108 2.84 -6.77 5.36
C VAL A 108 2.95 -5.29 5.71
N LEU A 109 1.83 -4.57 5.76
CA LEU A 109 1.83 -3.15 6.15
C LEU A 109 2.29 -2.96 7.60
N ARG A 110 1.84 -3.83 8.52
CA ARG A 110 2.32 -3.82 9.91
C ARG A 110 3.80 -4.16 10.02
N ALA A 111 4.28 -5.17 9.29
CA ALA A 111 5.69 -5.54 9.26
C ALA A 111 6.57 -4.39 8.73
N LEU A 112 6.14 -3.72 7.66
CA LEU A 112 6.85 -2.56 7.13
C LEU A 112 6.95 -1.43 8.15
N GLN A 113 5.88 -1.13 8.86
CA GLN A 113 5.88 -0.08 9.89
C GLN A 113 6.76 -0.47 11.09
N ALA A 114 6.66 -1.71 11.55
CA ALA A 114 7.45 -2.20 12.68
C ALA A 114 8.96 -2.21 12.37
N GLU A 115 9.33 -2.43 11.13
CA GLU A 115 10.72 -2.54 10.68
C GLU A 115 11.20 -1.34 9.83
N ALA A 116 10.50 -0.20 9.89
CA ALA A 116 10.83 0.99 9.10
C ALA A 116 12.28 1.47 9.27
N GLN A 117 12.84 1.34 10.48
CA GLN A 117 14.23 1.69 10.76
C GLN A 117 15.23 0.73 10.12
N ALA A 118 14.87 -0.55 9.94
CA ALA A 118 15.71 -1.55 9.30
C ALA A 118 15.69 -1.41 7.76
N PHE A 119 14.63 -0.83 7.21
CA PHE A 119 14.40 -0.66 5.77
C PHE A 119 14.06 0.79 5.39
N PRO A 120 14.92 1.78 5.68
CA PRO A 120 14.60 3.20 5.47
C PRO A 120 14.32 3.54 4.01
N GLU A 121 15.05 2.95 3.07
CA GLU A 121 14.86 3.19 1.64
C GLU A 121 13.55 2.56 1.12
N LEU A 122 13.20 1.34 1.55
CA LEU A 122 11.93 0.72 1.25
C LEU A 122 10.76 1.56 1.79
N HIS A 123 10.88 2.04 3.04
CA HIS A 123 9.88 2.90 3.67
C HIS A 123 9.71 4.21 2.90
N ARG A 124 10.81 4.86 2.50
CA ARG A 124 10.79 6.08 1.70
C ARG A 124 10.08 5.84 0.36
N ARG A 125 10.47 4.78 -0.37
CA ARG A 125 9.85 4.44 -1.67
C ARG A 125 8.36 4.09 -1.52
N TYR A 126 7.99 3.34 -0.50
CA TYR A 126 6.58 3.08 -0.20
C TYR A 126 5.80 4.38 0.00
N PHE A 127 6.40 5.32 0.74
CA PHE A 127 5.78 6.62 0.96
C PHE A 127 5.61 7.41 -0.33
N ASP A 128 6.68 7.54 -1.12
CA ASP A 128 6.69 8.35 -2.35
C ASP A 128 5.82 7.73 -3.45
N GLU A 129 5.92 6.41 -3.66
CA GLU A 129 5.28 5.74 -4.80
C GLU A 129 3.83 5.32 -4.52
N ILE A 130 3.47 5.10 -3.25
CA ILE A 130 2.15 4.57 -2.87
C ILE A 130 1.36 5.54 -2.00
N ILE A 131 1.95 6.08 -0.93
CA ILE A 131 1.20 6.91 0.03
C ILE A 131 0.96 8.32 -0.52
N ALA A 132 1.95 8.96 -1.13
CA ALA A 132 1.81 10.31 -1.65
C ALA A 132 0.68 10.45 -2.70
N PRO A 133 0.53 9.55 -3.71
CA PRO A 133 -0.60 9.58 -4.61
C PRO A 133 -1.97 9.42 -3.91
N ARG A 134 -2.02 8.63 -2.85
CA ARG A 134 -3.25 8.47 -2.04
C ARG A 134 -3.59 9.72 -1.26
N ARG A 135 -2.59 10.38 -0.66
CA ARG A 135 -2.77 11.68 0.02
C ARG A 135 -3.31 12.72 -0.96
N GLU A 136 -2.78 12.78 -2.17
CA GLU A 136 -3.26 13.71 -3.19
C GLU A 136 -4.74 13.47 -3.54
N THR A 137 -5.22 12.24 -3.48
CA THR A 137 -6.65 11.95 -3.64
C THR A 137 -7.48 12.61 -2.54
N VAL A 138 -7.08 12.51 -1.28
CA VAL A 138 -7.75 13.18 -0.15
C VAL A 138 -7.71 14.71 -0.32
N TYR A 139 -6.55 15.24 -0.69
CA TYR A 139 -6.38 16.69 -0.88
C TYR A 139 -7.26 17.22 -2.01
N ARG A 140 -7.41 16.46 -3.11
CA ARG A 140 -8.32 16.80 -4.22
C ARG A 140 -9.78 16.83 -3.76
N ILE A 141 -10.21 15.86 -2.93
CA ILE A 141 -11.56 15.84 -2.37
C ILE A 141 -11.78 17.05 -1.46
N LEU A 142 -10.83 17.36 -0.58
CA LEU A 142 -10.89 18.54 0.30
C LEU A 142 -10.94 19.85 -0.48
N ARG A 143 -10.11 20.02 -1.52
CA ARG A 143 -10.16 21.20 -2.41
C ARG A 143 -11.51 21.34 -3.10
N ARG A 144 -12.12 20.22 -3.51
CA ARG A 144 -13.47 20.23 -4.08
C ARG A 144 -14.51 20.71 -3.07
N GLY A 145 -14.38 20.31 -1.80
CA GLY A 145 -15.24 20.78 -0.71
C GLY A 145 -15.10 22.29 -0.44
N ILE A 146 -13.89 22.82 -0.53
CA ILE A 146 -13.66 24.27 -0.43
C ILE A 146 -14.29 25.00 -1.61
N ALA A 147 -14.13 24.50 -2.83
CA ALA A 147 -14.70 25.10 -4.04
C ALA A 147 -16.24 25.07 -4.05
N ALA A 148 -16.84 24.06 -3.42
CA ALA A 148 -18.29 23.93 -3.26
C ALA A 148 -18.85 24.75 -2.08
N GLY A 149 -18.01 25.38 -1.26
CA GLY A 149 -18.44 26.13 -0.07
C GLY A 149 -18.86 25.26 1.11
N GLU A 150 -18.61 23.96 1.09
CA GLU A 150 -18.89 23.04 2.21
C GLU A 150 -17.81 23.08 3.28
N ILE A 151 -16.59 23.38 2.87
CA ILE A 151 -15.40 23.48 3.72
C ILE A 151 -14.95 24.95 3.69
N ARG A 152 -14.66 25.53 4.86
CA ARG A 152 -14.17 26.90 4.95
C ARG A 152 -12.82 27.05 4.24
N PRO A 153 -12.57 28.18 3.58
CA PRO A 153 -11.27 28.47 3.00
C PRO A 153 -10.19 28.65 4.08
N GLY A 154 -8.92 28.44 3.70
CA GLY A 154 -7.77 28.70 4.61
C GLY A 154 -7.48 27.58 5.61
N ILE A 155 -8.10 26.39 5.46
CA ILE A 155 -7.67 25.22 6.23
C ILE A 155 -6.30 24.73 5.74
N ASP A 156 -5.53 24.15 6.65
CA ASP A 156 -4.35 23.35 6.30
C ASP A 156 -4.83 21.98 5.77
N ILE A 157 -4.86 21.83 4.44
CA ILE A 157 -5.36 20.65 3.77
C ILE A 157 -4.52 19.41 4.11
N GLU A 158 -3.20 19.58 4.28
CA GLU A 158 -2.29 18.47 4.59
C GLU A 158 -2.56 17.98 6.02
N PHE A 159 -2.66 18.88 6.96
CA PHE A 159 -2.96 18.56 8.35
C PHE A 159 -4.36 17.93 8.51
N VAL A 160 -5.36 18.45 7.82
CA VAL A 160 -6.71 17.83 7.81
C VAL A 160 -6.68 16.44 7.21
N GLY A 161 -5.92 16.22 6.14
CA GLY A 161 -5.70 14.89 5.56
C GLY A 161 -5.04 13.92 6.55
N GLU A 162 -4.09 14.40 7.35
CA GLU A 162 -3.47 13.61 8.42
C GLU A 162 -4.47 13.27 9.54
N LEU A 163 -5.27 14.22 9.98
CA LEU A 163 -6.31 13.99 10.99
C LEU A 163 -7.33 12.93 10.58
N LEU A 164 -7.69 12.89 9.29
CA LEU A 164 -8.60 11.88 8.74
C LEU A 164 -8.02 10.45 8.84
N VAL A 165 -6.73 10.29 8.62
CA VAL A 165 -6.07 8.97 8.53
C VAL A 165 -5.48 8.52 9.88
N ALA A 166 -5.02 9.43 10.71
CA ALA A 166 -4.32 9.14 11.96
C ALA A 166 -5.07 8.18 12.91
N PRO A 167 -6.41 8.26 13.11
CA PRO A 167 -7.13 7.33 13.97
C PRO A 167 -7.05 5.88 13.50
N ILE A 168 -7.01 5.65 12.19
CA ILE A 168 -6.90 4.32 11.57
C ILE A 168 -5.50 3.76 11.80
N LEU A 169 -4.47 4.57 11.54
CA LEU A 169 -3.06 4.18 11.74
C LEU A 169 -2.77 3.87 13.21
N ALA A 170 -3.30 4.67 14.13
CA ALA A 170 -3.14 4.43 15.56
C ALA A 170 -3.76 3.10 16.00
N ARG A 171 -4.94 2.75 15.46
CA ARG A 171 -5.58 1.44 15.75
C ARG A 171 -4.86 0.28 15.09
N MET A 172 -4.29 0.48 13.90
CA MET A 172 -3.45 -0.52 13.27
C MET A 172 -2.20 -0.81 14.11
N ALA A 173 -1.52 0.23 14.59
CA ALA A 173 -0.34 0.11 15.43
C ALA A 173 -0.61 -0.55 16.79
N SER A 174 -1.79 -0.31 17.39
CA SER A 174 -2.20 -0.91 18.67
C SER A 174 -2.86 -2.30 18.55
N GLY A 175 -3.01 -2.84 17.34
CA GLY A 175 -3.73 -4.10 17.11
C GLY A 175 -5.26 -4.01 17.29
N ALA A 176 -5.81 -2.82 17.49
CA ALA A 176 -7.24 -2.60 17.71
C ALA A 176 -8.05 -2.39 16.42
N ILE A 177 -7.41 -2.55 15.24
CA ILE A 177 -8.04 -2.33 13.94
C ILE A 177 -9.17 -3.32 13.65
N GLU A 178 -9.05 -4.57 14.12
CA GLU A 178 -10.02 -5.65 13.89
C GLU A 178 -11.42 -5.37 14.47
N LYS A 179 -11.52 -4.38 15.36
CA LYS A 179 -12.78 -3.97 15.98
C LYS A 179 -13.51 -2.88 15.20
N LEU A 180 -12.96 -2.44 14.09
CA LEU A 180 -13.55 -1.39 13.28
C LEU A 180 -14.45 -1.97 12.21
N ASP A 181 -15.67 -1.42 12.13
CA ASP A 181 -16.50 -1.52 10.93
C ASP A 181 -16.05 -0.43 9.95
N PRO A 182 -15.68 -0.77 8.71
CA PRO A 182 -15.10 0.17 7.75
C PRO A 182 -16.02 1.37 7.46
N GLU A 183 -17.27 1.09 7.12
CA GLU A 183 -18.22 2.11 6.68
C GLU A 183 -18.59 3.05 7.83
N THR A 184 -19.05 2.50 8.94
CA THR A 184 -19.43 3.28 10.13
C THR A 184 -18.27 4.10 10.67
N THR A 185 -17.05 3.52 10.68
CA THR A 185 -15.88 4.23 11.19
C THR A 185 -15.44 5.33 10.26
N GLY A 186 -15.46 5.11 8.93
CA GLY A 186 -15.17 6.14 7.94
C GLY A 186 -16.08 7.36 8.12
N HIS A 187 -17.39 7.13 8.18
CA HIS A 187 -18.37 8.19 8.41
C HIS A 187 -18.14 8.94 9.73
N ARG A 188 -17.87 8.23 10.84
CA ARG A 188 -17.62 8.86 12.14
C ARG A 188 -16.41 9.76 12.12
N ILE A 189 -15.29 9.32 11.56
CA ILE A 189 -14.08 10.14 11.47
C ILE A 189 -14.36 11.41 10.67
N VAL A 190 -14.96 11.26 9.49
CA VAL A 190 -15.31 12.41 8.63
C VAL A 190 -16.24 13.37 9.36
N GLU A 191 -17.28 12.87 10.02
CA GLU A 191 -18.22 13.72 10.75
C GLU A 191 -17.52 14.58 11.80
N HIS A 192 -16.61 14.01 12.59
CA HIS A 192 -15.90 14.75 13.63
C HIS A 192 -14.92 15.79 13.06
N VAL A 193 -14.22 15.44 11.98
CA VAL A 193 -13.31 16.37 11.30
C VAL A 193 -14.10 17.49 10.62
N TYR A 194 -15.21 17.17 9.93
CA TYR A 194 -16.04 18.17 9.25
C TYR A 194 -16.62 19.21 10.20
N ARG A 195 -17.06 18.83 11.40
CA ARG A 195 -17.50 19.81 12.43
C ARG A 195 -16.45 20.87 12.76
N GLY A 196 -15.18 20.57 12.57
CA GLY A 196 -14.07 21.50 12.78
C GLY A 196 -13.70 22.35 11.56
N ILE A 197 -14.16 21.98 10.35
CA ILE A 197 -13.73 22.62 9.09
C ILE A 197 -14.89 23.09 8.20
N GLN A 198 -16.14 22.78 8.53
CA GLN A 198 -17.30 23.24 7.76
C GLN A 198 -17.42 24.76 7.77
N ALA A 199 -18.00 25.33 6.71
CA ALA A 199 -18.25 26.75 6.52
C ALA A 199 -19.38 27.25 7.42
#